data_b30c404a6ecfac89c98ecd767212c99c
#
_entry.id   b30c404a6ecfac89c98ecd767212c99c
#
_cell.length_a   1.000
_cell.length_b   1.000
_cell.length_c   1.000
_cell.angle_alpha   90.00
_cell.angle_beta   90.00
_cell.angle_gamma   90.00
#
_symmetry.space_group_name_H-M   'P 1'
#
loop_
_entity.id
_entity.type
_entity.pdbx_description
1 polymer ?
#
loop_
_entity_poly.entity_id
_entity_poly.type
_entity_poly.pdbx_seq_one_letter_code
_entity_poly.pdbx_strand_id
1 'polypeptide(L)'
;MVRYLLRSLLLATLVCLTVLVISFVLARFGGNLAINLAGPDASAESIARVEHQLGLDRPLPVQFLEWANRALHGDFGESFLFHESVAHLIKEHLPVTFTLGLSAIAIAIVVALPLGIAAALNEGTAIDVAIGMLTLAGQAVPSFWLGLMLIVWFGVDLGWLPISGVDDWTGYILPAVVLAFVAIPAMLR
;
A
#
# COMPACT_ATOMS: atom_id res chain seq x y z
N MET A 1 10.80 -29.56 -9.83
CA MET A 1 10.29 -28.21 -10.07
C MET A 1 8.77 -28.13 -9.96
N VAL A 2 7.98 -28.91 -10.70
CA VAL A 2 6.51 -28.86 -10.70
C VAL A 2 5.92 -29.06 -9.28
N ARG A 3 6.39 -30.05 -8.52
CA ARG A 3 5.93 -30.30 -7.13
C ARG A 3 6.22 -29.12 -6.19
N TYR A 4 7.34 -28.42 -6.38
CA TYR A 4 7.68 -27.22 -5.62
C TYR A 4 6.73 -26.06 -5.96
N LEU A 5 6.50 -25.81 -7.26
CA LEU A 5 5.58 -24.77 -7.73
C LEU A 5 4.15 -25.01 -7.25
N LEU A 6 3.66 -26.25 -7.34
CA LEU A 6 2.33 -26.63 -6.84
C LEU A 6 2.19 -26.41 -5.34
N ARG A 7 3.20 -26.81 -4.55
CA ARG A 7 3.21 -26.58 -3.11
C ARG A 7 3.24 -25.09 -2.77
N SER A 8 4.07 -24.32 -3.47
CA SER A 8 4.16 -22.86 -3.25
C SER A 8 2.86 -22.15 -3.61
N LEU A 9 2.23 -22.55 -4.72
CA LEU A 9 0.93 -22.00 -5.14
C LEU A 9 -0.17 -22.34 -4.12
N LEU A 10 -0.22 -23.59 -3.66
CA LEU A 10 -1.18 -24.02 -2.66
C LEU A 10 -1.01 -23.25 -1.33
N LEU A 11 0.23 -23.07 -0.87
CA LEU A 11 0.51 -22.30 0.33
C LEU A 11 0.15 -20.82 0.15
N ALA A 12 0.48 -20.21 -0.99
CA ALA A 12 0.10 -18.84 -1.29
C ALA A 12 -1.42 -18.66 -1.30
N THR A 13 -2.15 -19.57 -1.95
CA THR A 13 -3.61 -19.55 -1.97
C THR A 13 -4.19 -19.68 -0.56
N LEU A 14 -3.65 -20.60 0.25
CA LEU A 14 -4.10 -20.79 1.63
C LEU A 14 -3.88 -19.53 2.48
N VAL A 15 -2.71 -18.89 2.36
CA VAL A 15 -2.40 -17.62 3.04
C VAL A 15 -3.34 -16.52 2.59
N CYS A 16 -3.57 -16.35 1.28
CA CYS A 16 -4.52 -15.37 0.75
C CYS A 16 -5.94 -15.59 1.30
N LEU A 17 -6.43 -16.82 1.28
CA LEU A 17 -7.76 -17.15 1.82
C LEU A 17 -7.84 -16.87 3.33
N THR A 18 -6.80 -17.23 4.08
CA THR A 18 -6.74 -16.95 5.52
C THR A 18 -6.80 -15.44 5.79
N VAL A 19 -6.02 -14.65 5.08
CA VAL A 19 -6.02 -13.18 5.21
C VAL A 19 -7.38 -12.60 4.84
N LEU A 20 -7.99 -13.08 3.75
CA LEU A 20 -9.33 -12.64 3.34
C LEU A 20 -10.39 -12.91 4.41
N VAL A 21 -10.40 -14.13 4.97
CA VAL A 21 -11.35 -14.51 6.02
C VAL A 21 -11.12 -13.65 7.29
N ILE A 22 -9.86 -13.52 7.73
CA ILE A 22 -9.53 -12.71 8.92
C ILE A 22 -9.93 -11.24 8.68
N SER A 23 -9.58 -10.65 7.55
CA SER A 23 -9.93 -9.26 7.22
C SER A 23 -11.45 -9.04 7.17
N PHE A 24 -12.19 -10.00 6.56
CA PHE A 24 -13.64 -9.96 6.53
C PHE A 24 -14.23 -9.99 7.94
N VAL A 25 -13.77 -10.93 8.79
CA VAL A 25 -14.23 -11.07 10.17
C VAL A 25 -13.90 -9.79 10.96
N LEU A 26 -12.67 -9.29 10.90
CA LEU A 26 -12.28 -8.06 11.59
C LEU A 26 -13.11 -6.85 11.14
N ALA A 27 -13.41 -6.72 9.86
CA ALA A 27 -14.26 -5.65 9.34
C ALA A 27 -15.70 -5.73 9.91
N ARG A 28 -16.19 -6.93 10.21
CA ARG A 28 -17.52 -7.13 10.81
C ARG A 28 -17.55 -6.89 12.32
N PHE A 29 -16.44 -7.18 13.01
CA PHE A 29 -16.33 -6.93 14.47
C PHE A 29 -15.77 -5.55 14.81
N GLY A 30 -15.13 -4.84 13.87
CA GLY A 30 -14.49 -3.53 14.09
C GLY A 30 -15.45 -2.35 14.31
N GLY A 31 -16.76 -2.58 14.30
CA GLY A 31 -17.81 -1.60 14.57
C GLY A 31 -19.17 -2.11 14.11
N ASN A 32 -20.23 -1.65 14.73
CA ASN A 32 -21.57 -1.96 14.21
C ASN A 32 -21.84 -1.09 12.98
N LEU A 33 -21.58 -1.66 11.80
CA LEU A 33 -21.75 -0.99 10.52
C LEU A 33 -23.15 -0.40 10.35
N ALA A 34 -24.17 -1.11 10.86
CA ALA A 34 -25.55 -0.65 10.79
C ALA A 34 -25.77 0.61 11.63
N ILE A 35 -25.16 0.70 12.81
CA ILE A 35 -25.22 1.91 13.66
C ILE A 35 -24.54 3.09 12.96
N ASN A 36 -23.34 2.86 12.39
CA ASN A 36 -22.61 3.91 11.68
C ASN A 36 -23.36 4.45 10.47
N LEU A 37 -24.11 3.61 9.77
CA LEU A 37 -24.91 3.98 8.60
C LEU A 37 -26.25 4.58 8.95
N ALA A 38 -26.89 4.08 10.01
CA ALA A 38 -28.17 4.60 10.49
C ALA A 38 -28.02 5.97 11.17
N GLY A 39 -26.81 6.30 11.65
CA GLY A 39 -26.48 7.55 12.34
C GLY A 39 -26.55 7.41 13.86
N PRO A 40 -25.94 8.38 14.61
CA PRO A 40 -25.79 8.31 16.07
C PRO A 40 -27.13 8.36 16.84
N ASP A 41 -28.15 8.95 16.23
CA ASP A 41 -29.50 9.12 16.87
C ASP A 41 -30.54 8.14 16.29
N ALA A 42 -30.08 7.09 15.57
CA ALA A 42 -30.99 6.15 14.91
C ALA A 42 -31.77 5.30 15.92
N SER A 43 -33.06 5.13 15.67
CA SER A 43 -33.90 4.21 16.47
C SER A 43 -33.44 2.75 16.23
N ALA A 44 -33.72 1.88 17.22
CA ALA A 44 -33.46 0.44 17.11
C ALA A 44 -34.12 -0.18 15.84
N GLU A 45 -35.30 0.33 15.47
CA GLU A 45 -35.98 -0.13 14.24
C GLU A 45 -35.26 0.30 12.97
N SER A 46 -34.65 1.49 12.94
CA SER A 46 -33.85 1.98 11.81
C SER A 46 -32.58 1.15 11.65
N ILE A 47 -31.92 0.83 12.75
CA ILE A 47 -30.72 -0.02 12.77
C ILE A 47 -31.06 -1.42 12.25
N ALA A 48 -32.13 -2.05 12.76
CA ALA A 48 -32.55 -3.37 12.31
C ALA A 48 -32.92 -3.40 10.81
N ARG A 49 -33.52 -2.34 10.28
CA ARG A 49 -33.77 -2.20 8.85
C ARG A 49 -32.49 -2.18 8.03
N VAL A 50 -31.50 -1.41 8.45
CA VAL A 50 -30.18 -1.35 7.78
C VAL A 50 -29.46 -2.69 7.88
N GLU A 51 -29.48 -3.36 9.03
CA GLU A 51 -28.93 -4.71 9.20
C GLU A 51 -29.53 -5.71 8.21
N HIS A 52 -30.87 -5.69 8.08
CA HIS A 52 -31.56 -6.59 7.17
C HIS A 52 -31.30 -6.26 5.70
N GLN A 53 -31.27 -4.97 5.31
CA GLN A 53 -30.97 -4.53 3.95
C GLN A 53 -29.58 -4.93 3.50
N LEU A 54 -28.60 -4.88 4.41
CA LEU A 54 -27.20 -5.24 4.15
C LEU A 54 -26.92 -6.73 4.39
N GLY A 55 -27.90 -7.51 4.84
CA GLY A 55 -27.77 -8.93 5.18
C GLY A 55 -26.81 -9.20 6.34
N LEU A 56 -26.64 -8.21 7.26
CA LEU A 56 -25.78 -8.33 8.43
C LEU A 56 -26.36 -9.23 9.51
N ASP A 57 -27.65 -9.49 9.45
CA ASP A 57 -28.43 -10.41 10.29
C ASP A 57 -28.19 -11.90 9.95
N ARG A 58 -27.55 -12.18 8.79
CA ARG A 58 -27.27 -13.55 8.35
C ARG A 58 -26.05 -14.15 9.05
N PRO A 59 -25.91 -15.50 9.09
CA PRO A 59 -24.69 -16.14 9.58
C PRO A 59 -23.44 -15.68 8.84
N LEU A 60 -22.34 -15.43 9.56
CA LEU A 60 -21.07 -14.95 8.99
C LEU A 60 -20.57 -15.73 7.77
N PRO A 61 -20.65 -17.09 7.74
CA PRO A 61 -20.25 -17.85 6.56
C PRO A 61 -21.05 -17.49 5.30
N VAL A 62 -22.36 -17.24 5.46
CA VAL A 62 -23.24 -16.83 4.35
C VAL A 62 -22.85 -15.45 3.84
N GLN A 63 -22.67 -14.50 4.74
CA GLN A 63 -22.20 -13.15 4.39
C GLN A 63 -20.85 -13.18 3.65
N PHE A 64 -19.92 -14.03 4.11
CA PHE A 64 -18.60 -14.19 3.47
C PHE A 64 -18.73 -14.75 2.05
N LEU A 65 -19.53 -15.81 1.85
CA LEU A 65 -19.72 -16.41 0.54
C LEU A 65 -20.41 -15.46 -0.45
N GLU A 66 -21.41 -14.71 0.00
CA GLU A 66 -22.08 -13.71 -0.83
C GLU A 66 -21.13 -12.57 -1.20
N TRP A 67 -20.34 -12.08 -0.25
CA TRP A 67 -19.31 -11.08 -0.51
C TRP A 67 -18.23 -11.59 -1.46
N ALA A 68 -17.69 -12.78 -1.22
CA ALA A 68 -16.67 -13.39 -2.08
C ALA A 68 -17.17 -13.63 -3.50
N ASN A 69 -18.43 -14.08 -3.65
CA ASN A 69 -19.04 -14.25 -4.97
C ASN A 69 -19.16 -12.91 -5.71
N ARG A 70 -19.61 -11.84 -5.07
CA ARG A 70 -19.65 -10.50 -5.67
C ARG A 70 -18.27 -10.01 -6.06
N ALA A 71 -17.28 -10.17 -5.16
CA ALA A 71 -15.90 -9.76 -5.40
C ALA A 71 -15.28 -10.49 -6.62
N LEU A 72 -15.57 -11.78 -6.81
CA LEU A 72 -15.14 -12.53 -7.99
C LEU A 72 -15.73 -11.99 -9.31
N HIS A 73 -16.86 -11.29 -9.25
CA HIS A 73 -17.47 -10.63 -10.40
C HIS A 73 -17.09 -9.15 -10.53
N GLY A 74 -16.14 -8.68 -9.70
CA GLY A 74 -15.64 -7.29 -9.71
C GLY A 74 -16.51 -6.30 -8.94
N ASP A 75 -17.53 -6.78 -8.21
CA ASP A 75 -18.32 -5.99 -7.30
C ASP A 75 -17.71 -6.06 -5.90
N PHE A 76 -16.92 -5.04 -5.54
CA PHE A 76 -16.30 -4.90 -4.22
C PHE A 76 -17.19 -4.11 -3.22
N GLY A 77 -18.40 -3.74 -3.65
CA GLY A 77 -19.32 -2.93 -2.87
C GLY A 77 -19.02 -1.43 -2.96
N GLU A 78 -19.67 -0.68 -2.07
CA GLU A 78 -19.53 0.77 -1.98
C GLU A 78 -18.72 1.17 -0.74
N SER A 79 -17.93 2.23 -0.89
CA SER A 79 -17.23 2.86 0.22
C SER A 79 -18.21 3.76 0.99
N PHE A 80 -18.39 3.49 2.28
CA PHE A 80 -19.23 4.33 3.13
C PHE A 80 -18.62 5.70 3.43
N LEU A 81 -17.32 5.85 3.26
CA LEU A 81 -16.64 7.12 3.49
C LEU A 81 -16.72 8.04 2.27
N PHE A 82 -16.55 7.48 1.07
CA PHE A 82 -16.49 8.25 -0.18
C PHE A 82 -17.83 8.23 -0.94
N HIS A 83 -18.79 7.37 -0.54
CA HIS A 83 -20.07 7.17 -1.23
C HIS A 83 -19.91 6.80 -2.71
N GLU A 84 -18.87 6.06 -3.02
CA GLU A 84 -18.52 5.61 -4.36
C GLU A 84 -18.21 4.11 -4.39
N SER A 85 -18.32 3.51 -5.57
CA SER A 85 -17.94 2.10 -5.77
C SER A 85 -16.45 1.89 -5.45
N VAL A 86 -16.13 0.89 -4.64
CA VAL A 86 -14.74 0.51 -4.32
C VAL A 86 -13.95 0.18 -5.59
N ALA A 87 -14.60 -0.45 -6.60
CA ALA A 87 -13.98 -0.72 -7.88
C ALA A 87 -13.56 0.56 -8.62
N HIS A 88 -14.35 1.64 -8.51
CA HIS A 88 -14.00 2.95 -9.07
C HIS A 88 -12.81 3.56 -8.35
N LEU A 89 -12.83 3.60 -7.03
CA LEU A 89 -11.72 4.10 -6.21
C LEU A 89 -10.41 3.36 -6.51
N ILE A 90 -10.46 2.02 -6.66
CA ILE A 90 -9.27 1.24 -7.03
C ILE A 90 -8.76 1.67 -8.41
N LYS A 91 -9.64 1.78 -9.41
CA LYS A 91 -9.25 2.17 -10.78
C LYS A 91 -8.63 3.56 -10.82
N GLU A 92 -9.10 4.49 -10.02
CA GLU A 92 -8.58 5.86 -9.94
C GLU A 92 -7.21 5.92 -9.27
N HIS A 93 -7.02 5.20 -8.17
CA HIS A 93 -5.78 5.28 -7.37
C HIS A 93 -4.69 4.31 -7.81
N LEU A 94 -5.06 3.22 -8.50
CA LEU A 94 -4.11 2.19 -8.94
C LEU A 94 -3.02 2.73 -9.88
N PRO A 95 -3.33 3.58 -10.90
CA PRO A 95 -2.31 4.18 -11.76
C PRO A 95 -1.28 5.01 -11.00
N VAL A 96 -1.71 5.79 -10.00
CA VAL A 96 -0.82 6.59 -9.14
C VAL A 96 0.12 5.67 -8.37
N THR A 97 -0.41 4.62 -7.76
CA THR A 97 0.37 3.64 -7.00
C THR A 97 1.42 2.94 -7.87
N PHE A 98 1.03 2.49 -9.08
CA PHE A 98 1.96 1.86 -10.02
C PHE A 98 3.03 2.83 -10.51
N THR A 99 2.67 4.06 -10.85
CA THR A 99 3.62 5.08 -11.31
C THR A 99 4.64 5.39 -10.22
N LEU A 100 4.22 5.59 -8.98
CA LEU A 100 5.11 5.77 -7.84
C LEU A 100 6.02 4.58 -7.61
N GLY A 101 5.47 3.37 -7.57
CA GLY A 101 6.23 2.14 -7.34
C GLY A 101 7.29 1.90 -8.43
N LEU A 102 6.89 2.01 -9.70
CA LEU A 102 7.81 1.82 -10.82
C LEU A 102 8.90 2.91 -10.87
N SER A 103 8.54 4.18 -10.61
CA SER A 103 9.49 5.27 -10.54
C SER A 103 10.49 5.08 -9.41
N ALA A 104 10.03 4.68 -8.23
CA ALA A 104 10.88 4.39 -7.07
C ALA A 104 11.85 3.23 -7.35
N ILE A 105 11.37 2.14 -7.94
CA ILE A 105 12.20 0.99 -8.33
C ILE A 105 13.23 1.41 -9.38
N ALA A 106 12.84 2.18 -10.39
CA ALA A 106 13.75 2.66 -11.43
C ALA A 106 14.88 3.51 -10.82
N ILE A 107 14.54 4.48 -9.95
CA ILE A 107 15.53 5.30 -9.24
C ILE A 107 16.44 4.41 -8.37
N ALA A 108 15.86 3.47 -7.62
CA ALA A 108 16.62 2.58 -6.76
C ALA A 108 17.62 1.72 -7.54
N ILE A 109 17.23 1.16 -8.69
CA ILE A 109 18.12 0.38 -9.57
C ILE A 109 19.24 1.26 -10.12
N VAL A 110 18.92 2.46 -10.64
CA VAL A 110 19.90 3.40 -11.20
C VAL A 110 20.96 3.81 -10.18
N VAL A 111 20.59 3.89 -8.89
CA VAL A 111 21.52 4.25 -7.81
C VAL A 111 22.20 3.02 -7.22
N ALA A 112 21.42 1.99 -6.86
CA ALA A 112 21.96 0.83 -6.15
C ALA A 112 22.88 -0.03 -7.03
N LEU A 113 22.56 -0.19 -8.32
CA LEU A 113 23.36 -1.06 -9.19
C LEU A 113 24.80 -0.54 -9.38
N PRO A 114 25.05 0.75 -9.73
CA PRO A 114 26.43 1.26 -9.82
C PRO A 114 27.15 1.24 -8.47
N LEU A 115 26.48 1.58 -7.37
CA LEU A 115 27.09 1.55 -6.04
C LEU A 115 27.43 0.12 -5.61
N GLY A 116 26.54 -0.85 -5.86
CA GLY A 116 26.79 -2.26 -5.56
C GLY A 116 27.96 -2.84 -6.38
N ILE A 117 28.04 -2.51 -7.67
CA ILE A 117 29.15 -2.90 -8.53
C ILE A 117 30.47 -2.26 -8.03
N ALA A 118 30.44 -0.96 -7.68
CA ALA A 118 31.60 -0.27 -7.15
C ALA A 118 32.09 -0.88 -5.82
N ALA A 119 31.18 -1.24 -4.93
CA ALA A 119 31.52 -1.92 -3.67
C ALA A 119 32.14 -3.29 -3.94
N ALA A 120 31.53 -4.11 -4.82
CA ALA A 120 32.02 -5.44 -5.13
C ALA A 120 33.38 -5.44 -5.83
N LEU A 121 33.64 -4.50 -6.73
CA LEU A 121 34.92 -4.36 -7.41
C LEU A 121 36.04 -3.82 -6.48
N ASN A 122 35.68 -3.21 -5.38
CA ASN A 122 36.61 -2.62 -4.42
C ASN A 122 36.47 -3.24 -3.02
N GLU A 123 36.12 -4.53 -2.96
CA GLU A 123 35.89 -5.25 -1.69
C GLU A 123 37.09 -5.06 -0.72
N GLY A 124 36.80 -4.73 0.54
CA GLY A 124 37.79 -4.49 1.57
C GLY A 124 38.53 -3.15 1.49
N THR A 125 38.23 -2.29 0.52
CA THR A 125 38.84 -0.95 0.39
C THR A 125 38.01 0.13 1.10
N ALA A 126 38.54 1.35 1.15
CA ALA A 126 37.83 2.52 1.66
C ALA A 126 36.53 2.83 0.90
N ILE A 127 36.45 2.47 -0.39
CA ILE A 127 35.24 2.67 -1.20
C ILE A 127 34.13 1.76 -0.72
N ASP A 128 34.41 0.49 -0.53
CA ASP A 128 33.45 -0.50 -0.02
C ASP A 128 32.94 -0.09 1.39
N VAL A 129 33.85 0.29 2.28
CA VAL A 129 33.52 0.77 3.62
C VAL A 129 32.65 2.03 3.56
N ALA A 130 32.96 2.99 2.66
CA ALA A 130 32.20 4.21 2.52
C ALA A 130 30.76 3.94 2.02
N ILE A 131 30.59 3.05 1.03
CA ILE A 131 29.26 2.64 0.54
C ILE A 131 28.48 1.92 1.63
N GLY A 132 29.13 1.03 2.39
CA GLY A 132 28.52 0.37 3.54
C GLY A 132 28.06 1.36 4.62
N MET A 133 28.90 2.34 4.99
CA MET A 133 28.53 3.39 5.93
C MET A 133 27.38 4.25 5.43
N LEU A 134 27.37 4.65 4.14
CA LEU A 134 26.30 5.40 3.52
C LEU A 134 24.98 4.60 3.57
N THR A 135 25.05 3.32 3.31
CA THR A 135 23.90 2.40 3.36
C THR A 135 23.31 2.33 4.78
N LEU A 136 24.18 2.19 5.80
CA LEU A 136 23.77 2.16 7.20
C LEU A 136 23.18 3.50 7.66
N ALA A 137 23.85 4.61 7.31
CA ALA A 137 23.37 5.95 7.63
C ALA A 137 22.01 6.22 6.98
N GLY A 138 21.83 5.79 5.73
CA GLY A 138 20.56 5.88 5.02
C GLY A 138 19.43 5.13 5.71
N GLN A 139 19.69 3.97 6.29
CA GLN A 139 18.69 3.22 7.06
C GLN A 139 18.31 3.87 8.39
N ALA A 140 19.20 4.68 8.96
CA ALA A 140 18.93 5.38 10.21
C ALA A 140 18.01 6.59 10.05
N VAL A 141 17.88 7.14 8.82
CA VAL A 141 17.03 8.29 8.53
C VAL A 141 15.56 7.84 8.39
N PRO A 142 14.63 8.35 9.21
CA PRO A 142 13.22 8.03 9.07
C PRO A 142 12.67 8.57 7.72
N SER A 143 11.98 7.72 6.97
CA SER A 143 11.46 8.09 5.64
C SER A 143 10.50 9.29 5.67
N PHE A 144 9.66 9.39 6.70
CA PHE A 144 8.76 10.54 6.85
C PHE A 144 9.53 11.85 7.06
N TRP A 145 10.62 11.83 7.83
CA TRP A 145 11.46 12.98 8.07
C TRP A 145 12.15 13.43 6.77
N LEU A 146 12.71 12.46 6.02
CA LEU A 146 13.29 12.74 4.71
C LEU A 146 12.26 13.38 3.78
N GLY A 147 11.04 12.82 3.73
CA GLY A 147 9.95 13.39 2.92
C GLY A 147 9.63 14.82 3.28
N LEU A 148 9.51 15.12 4.59
CA LEU A 148 9.26 16.50 5.05
C LEU A 148 10.41 17.46 4.68
N MET A 149 11.67 17.02 4.84
CA MET A 149 12.83 17.84 4.46
C MET A 149 12.86 18.13 2.97
N LEU A 150 12.58 17.13 2.14
CA LEU A 150 12.52 17.32 0.68
C LEU A 150 11.39 18.26 0.27
N ILE A 151 10.21 18.17 0.90
CA ILE A 151 9.11 19.11 0.66
C ILE A 151 9.52 20.53 1.04
N VAL A 152 10.15 20.74 2.21
CA VAL A 152 10.60 22.07 2.65
C VAL A 152 11.62 22.63 1.67
N TRP A 153 12.67 21.86 1.35
CA TRP A 153 13.74 22.37 0.48
C TRP A 153 13.29 22.58 -0.97
N PHE A 154 12.66 21.59 -1.59
CA PHE A 154 12.34 21.64 -3.02
C PHE A 154 10.96 22.22 -3.30
N GLY A 155 10.01 22.08 -2.36
CA GLY A 155 8.66 22.60 -2.52
C GLY A 155 8.51 24.03 -2.00
N VAL A 156 9.00 24.29 -0.77
CA VAL A 156 8.79 25.61 -0.12
C VAL A 156 9.92 26.56 -0.42
N ASP A 157 11.18 26.20 -0.13
CA ASP A 157 12.31 27.13 -0.22
C ASP A 157 12.70 27.42 -1.66
N LEU A 158 12.79 26.41 -2.52
CA LEU A 158 13.17 26.54 -3.92
C LEU A 158 11.97 26.72 -4.86
N GLY A 159 10.79 26.25 -4.49
CA GLY A 159 9.60 26.32 -5.33
C GLY A 159 9.69 25.52 -6.63
N TRP A 160 10.55 24.49 -6.69
CA TRP A 160 10.80 23.71 -7.91
C TRP A 160 9.79 22.58 -8.12
N LEU A 161 9.28 22.01 -7.03
CA LEU A 161 8.40 20.85 -7.04
C LEU A 161 7.14 21.14 -6.23
N PRO A 162 6.00 20.53 -6.58
CA PRO A 162 4.78 20.71 -5.82
C PRO A 162 4.89 20.10 -4.41
N ILE A 163 4.26 20.76 -3.44
CA ILE A 163 4.22 20.32 -2.05
C ILE A 163 3.18 19.21 -1.80
N SER A 164 2.22 19.06 -2.72
CA SER A 164 1.14 18.07 -2.66
C SER A 164 0.50 17.89 -4.03
N GLY A 165 -0.24 16.76 -4.18
CA GLY A 165 -0.94 16.43 -5.42
C GLY A 165 -0.06 15.72 -6.44
N VAL A 166 -0.72 15.17 -7.46
CA VAL A 166 -0.11 14.45 -8.59
C VAL A 166 -0.75 14.92 -9.91
N ASP A 167 -1.03 16.23 -10.00
CA ASP A 167 -1.69 16.82 -11.17
C ASP A 167 -0.81 16.72 -12.43
N ASP A 168 0.50 16.68 -12.24
CA ASP A 168 1.48 16.40 -13.29
C ASP A 168 2.59 15.44 -12.80
N TRP A 169 3.52 15.10 -13.72
CA TRP A 169 4.62 14.18 -13.44
C TRP A 169 5.57 14.66 -12.32
N THR A 170 5.64 15.98 -12.06
CA THR A 170 6.52 16.54 -11.03
C THR A 170 6.07 16.18 -9.62
N GLY A 171 4.76 15.97 -9.42
CA GLY A 171 4.19 15.51 -8.15
C GLY A 171 4.67 14.11 -7.72
N TYR A 172 5.16 13.31 -8.67
CA TYR A 172 5.69 11.97 -8.37
C TYR A 172 7.15 11.98 -7.91
N ILE A 173 7.92 13.05 -8.17
CA ILE A 173 9.37 13.07 -7.95
C ILE A 173 9.73 12.87 -6.48
N LEU A 174 9.23 13.74 -5.60
CA LEU A 174 9.60 13.68 -4.17
C LEU A 174 9.18 12.36 -3.52
N PRO A 175 7.94 11.88 -3.67
CA PRO A 175 7.55 10.59 -3.12
C PRO A 175 8.35 9.41 -3.70
N ALA A 176 8.64 9.42 -5.00
CA ALA A 176 9.43 8.36 -5.63
C ALA A 176 10.87 8.33 -5.11
N VAL A 177 11.50 9.49 -4.88
CA VAL A 177 12.83 9.60 -4.27
C VAL A 177 12.84 9.04 -2.84
N VAL A 178 11.84 9.38 -2.03
CA VAL A 178 11.72 8.86 -0.66
C VAL A 178 11.56 7.33 -0.67
N LEU A 179 10.69 6.79 -1.51
CA LEU A 179 10.50 5.35 -1.65
C LEU A 179 11.77 4.64 -2.14
N ALA A 180 12.45 5.23 -3.13
CA ALA A 180 13.72 4.70 -3.64
C ALA A 180 14.80 4.69 -2.54
N PHE A 181 14.88 5.75 -1.75
CA PHE A 181 15.84 5.85 -0.64
C PHE A 181 15.69 4.70 0.37
N VAL A 182 14.46 4.29 0.67
CA VAL A 182 14.17 3.13 1.54
C VAL A 182 14.56 1.80 0.86
N ALA A 183 14.40 1.69 -0.47
CA ALA A 183 14.67 0.47 -1.21
C ALA A 183 16.17 0.23 -1.49
N ILE A 184 16.97 1.30 -1.70
CA ILE A 184 18.39 1.22 -2.05
C ILE A 184 19.20 0.34 -1.09
N PRO A 185 19.13 0.49 0.24
CA PRO A 185 19.89 -0.34 1.16
C PRO A 185 19.59 -1.83 1.07
N ALA A 186 18.34 -2.19 0.76
CA ALA A 186 17.96 -3.59 0.58
C ALA A 186 18.55 -4.20 -0.70
N MET A 187 18.80 -3.39 -1.73
CA MET A 187 19.41 -3.80 -3.00
C MET A 187 20.94 -3.87 -2.95
N LEU A 188 21.58 -3.15 -2.00
CA LEU A 188 23.03 -3.11 -1.83
C LEU A 188 23.58 -4.27 -0.98
N ARG A 189 22.72 -5.06 -0.35
CA ARG A 189 23.08 -6.26 0.43
C ARG A 189 23.16 -7.50 -0.43
#